data_88d6826f87f8b9365c49944f51ef4424
#
_entry.id   88d6826f87f8b9365c49944f51ef4424
#
_cell.length_a   1.000
_cell.length_b   1.000
_cell.length_c   1.000
_cell.angle_alpha   90.00
_cell.angle_beta   90.00
_cell.angle_gamma   90.00
#
_symmetry.space_group_name_H-M   'P 1'
#
loop_
_entity.id
_entity.type
_entity.pdbx_description
1 polymer ?
#
loop_
_entity_poly.entity_id
_entity_poly.type
_entity_poly.pdbx_seq_one_letter_code
_entity_poly.pdbx_strand_id
1 'polypeptide(L)'
;MPSWNVHIAHANRLLADAGARSLGVSDVDAFLFGNVLPDVYVGYMVPHPTKILGYCRTHQSYPGGIPLPNYKRYWRNFIASYDFERRMGEVSDLMLGVWCHIVCDHTYNKYTRRYIHAHDIPVGEKTRIRKQTDFDLYGRSLTMGRLPRLTPELAQQGAAYPQYCVREADICAALKVIDEIAQTNLAAHEESPHYNMLNKKFFSTAAAEAHWVMLRGLTGRHEIVTT
;
A
#
# COMPACT_ATOMS: atom_id res chain seq x y z
N MET A 1 -5.44 8.52 4.07
CA MET A 1 -4.62 7.47 3.44
C MET A 1 -5.29 7.08 2.15
N PRO A 2 -4.57 6.66 1.14
CA PRO A 2 -5.15 6.02 -0.02
C PRO A 2 -6.04 4.84 0.39
N SER A 3 -7.10 4.60 -0.35
CA SER A 3 -7.94 3.40 -0.19
C SER A 3 -7.30 2.20 -0.92
N TRP A 4 -7.76 1.00 -0.63
CA TRP A 4 -7.14 -0.23 -1.18
C TRP A 4 -7.16 -0.32 -2.71
N ASN A 5 -8.18 0.26 -3.36
CA ASN A 5 -8.21 0.38 -4.82
C ASN A 5 -7.00 1.17 -5.37
N VAL A 6 -6.57 2.23 -4.69
CA VAL A 6 -5.38 3.01 -5.08
C VAL A 6 -4.12 2.16 -4.93
N HIS A 7 -3.95 1.43 -3.82
CA HIS A 7 -2.79 0.57 -3.59
C HIS A 7 -2.68 -0.55 -4.63
N ILE A 8 -3.80 -1.24 -4.91
CA ILE A 8 -3.83 -2.32 -5.90
C ILE A 8 -3.59 -1.78 -7.32
N ALA A 9 -4.18 -0.63 -7.67
CA ALA A 9 -3.93 0.01 -8.96
C ALA A 9 -2.45 0.39 -9.15
N HIS A 10 -1.80 0.93 -8.11
CA HIS A 10 -0.35 1.21 -8.16
C HIS A 10 0.48 -0.05 -8.33
N ALA A 11 0.18 -1.13 -7.60
CA ALA A 11 0.90 -2.40 -7.72
C ALA A 11 0.76 -3.00 -9.11
N ASN A 12 -0.46 -3.00 -9.68
CA ASN A 12 -0.70 -3.46 -11.05
C ASN A 12 0.01 -2.59 -12.09
N ARG A 13 0.05 -1.28 -11.90
CA ARG A 13 0.79 -0.39 -12.78
C ARG A 13 2.29 -0.69 -12.76
N LEU A 14 2.89 -0.93 -11.59
CA LEU A 14 4.29 -1.34 -11.49
C LEU A 14 4.57 -2.63 -12.26
N LEU A 15 3.69 -3.63 -12.10
CA LEU A 15 3.79 -4.90 -12.82
C LEU A 15 3.66 -4.73 -14.34
N ALA A 16 2.79 -3.81 -14.80
CA ALA A 16 2.61 -3.51 -16.22
C ALA A 16 3.81 -2.76 -16.82
N ASP A 17 4.34 -1.76 -16.09
CA ASP A 17 5.40 -0.89 -16.60
C ASP A 17 6.78 -1.56 -16.62
N ALA A 18 7.10 -2.42 -15.63
CA ALA A 18 8.42 -3.04 -15.49
C ALA A 18 8.44 -4.56 -15.66
N GLY A 19 7.31 -5.21 -15.51
CA GLY A 19 7.20 -6.68 -15.42
C GLY A 19 7.65 -7.23 -14.07
N ALA A 20 7.03 -8.31 -13.63
CA ALA A 20 7.28 -8.93 -12.32
C ALA A 20 8.76 -9.28 -12.11
N ARG A 21 9.41 -9.87 -13.13
CA ARG A 21 10.82 -10.27 -13.07
C ARG A 21 11.76 -9.10 -12.78
N SER A 22 11.58 -7.96 -13.45
CA SER A 22 12.42 -6.77 -13.25
C SER A 22 12.21 -6.12 -11.86
N LEU A 23 11.03 -6.32 -11.27
CA LEU A 23 10.73 -5.89 -9.91
C LEU A 23 11.24 -6.87 -8.84
N GLY A 24 11.78 -8.02 -9.25
CA GLY A 24 12.18 -9.10 -8.35
C GLY A 24 10.99 -9.82 -7.70
N VAL A 25 9.84 -9.83 -8.37
CA VAL A 25 8.59 -10.45 -7.91
C VAL A 25 8.40 -11.78 -8.61
N SER A 26 8.29 -12.85 -7.84
CA SER A 26 8.02 -14.22 -8.30
C SER A 26 6.56 -14.62 -8.07
N ASP A 27 6.01 -14.29 -6.89
CA ASP A 27 4.63 -14.52 -6.51
C ASP A 27 3.83 -13.21 -6.57
N VAL A 28 3.13 -13.03 -7.67
CA VAL A 28 2.32 -11.82 -7.91
C VAL A 28 1.15 -11.71 -6.92
N ASP A 29 0.57 -12.82 -6.48
CA ASP A 29 -0.56 -12.80 -5.54
C ASP A 29 -0.10 -12.34 -4.15
N ALA A 30 1.04 -12.81 -3.68
CA ALA A 30 1.66 -12.33 -2.44
C ALA A 30 2.07 -10.85 -2.53
N PHE A 31 2.66 -10.42 -3.65
CA PHE A 31 3.01 -9.02 -3.88
C PHE A 31 1.78 -8.10 -3.85
N LEU A 32 0.71 -8.47 -4.56
CA LEU A 32 -0.53 -7.69 -4.58
C LEU A 32 -1.19 -7.64 -3.20
N PHE A 33 -1.26 -8.78 -2.50
CA PHE A 33 -1.80 -8.81 -1.13
C PHE A 33 -0.97 -7.99 -0.15
N GLY A 34 0.34 -7.99 -0.29
CA GLY A 34 1.25 -7.15 0.50
C GLY A 34 0.89 -5.66 0.43
N ASN A 35 0.36 -5.19 -0.71
CA ASN A 35 -0.08 -3.81 -0.89
C ASN A 35 -1.34 -3.43 -0.08
N VAL A 36 -1.98 -4.35 0.60
CA VAL A 36 -3.12 -4.08 1.51
C VAL A 36 -2.87 -4.58 2.93
N LEU A 37 -1.88 -5.46 3.13
CA LEU A 37 -1.62 -6.11 4.41
C LEU A 37 -1.46 -5.16 5.61
N PRO A 38 -0.78 -4.00 5.52
CA PRO A 38 -0.65 -3.09 6.66
C PRO A 38 -1.99 -2.64 7.25
N ASP A 39 -3.03 -2.57 6.44
CA ASP A 39 -4.37 -2.13 6.85
C ASP A 39 -5.28 -3.26 7.35
N VAL A 40 -4.94 -4.53 7.10
CA VAL A 40 -5.77 -5.68 7.50
C VAL A 40 -6.06 -5.68 8.99
N TYR A 41 -5.07 -5.34 9.81
CA TYR A 41 -5.17 -5.41 11.26
C TYR A 41 -5.40 -4.07 11.97
N VAL A 42 -5.60 -2.96 11.26
CA VAL A 42 -5.88 -1.66 11.91
C VAL A 42 -7.30 -1.53 12.46
N GLY A 43 -8.19 -2.49 12.15
CA GLY A 43 -9.48 -2.66 12.81
C GLY A 43 -10.67 -1.95 12.15
N TYR A 44 -10.52 -1.38 10.95
CA TYR A 44 -11.62 -0.71 10.26
C TYR A 44 -11.81 -1.12 8.78
N MET A 45 -10.87 -1.86 8.19
CA MET A 45 -11.00 -2.35 6.80
C MET A 45 -11.57 -3.77 6.75
N VAL A 46 -11.04 -4.68 7.56
CA VAL A 46 -11.45 -6.07 7.60
C VAL A 46 -12.36 -6.30 8.80
N PRO A 47 -13.57 -6.87 8.61
CA PRO A 47 -14.45 -7.23 9.72
C PRO A 47 -13.83 -8.33 10.59
N HIS A 48 -13.82 -8.11 11.91
CA HIS A 48 -13.41 -9.11 12.91
C HIS A 48 -12.08 -9.81 12.65
N PRO A 49 -10.97 -9.08 12.38
CA PRO A 49 -9.68 -9.72 12.19
C PRO A 49 -9.26 -10.43 13.48
N THR A 50 -8.44 -11.49 13.36
CA THR A 50 -8.02 -12.30 14.54
C THR A 50 -7.22 -11.51 15.57
N LYS A 51 -6.76 -10.32 15.24
CA LYS A 51 -6.07 -9.37 16.13
C LYS A 51 -6.23 -7.95 15.62
N ILE A 52 -6.04 -6.97 16.50
CA ILE A 52 -5.94 -5.55 16.17
C ILE A 52 -4.51 -5.08 16.43
N LEU A 53 -3.92 -4.40 15.47
CA LEU A 53 -2.58 -3.79 15.57
C LEU A 53 -2.69 -2.30 15.30
N GLY A 54 -2.02 -1.48 16.12
CA GLY A 54 -2.03 -0.04 15.91
C GLY A 54 -1.36 0.36 14.60
N TYR A 55 -1.92 1.37 13.93
CA TYR A 55 -1.42 1.91 12.66
C TYR A 55 0.09 2.18 12.67
N CYS A 56 0.59 2.80 13.75
CA CYS A 56 2.02 3.11 13.87
C CYS A 56 2.91 1.86 13.81
N ARG A 57 2.42 0.73 14.30
CA ARG A 57 3.15 -0.55 14.24
C ARG A 57 3.18 -1.10 12.82
N THR A 58 2.02 -1.20 12.18
CA THR A 58 1.93 -1.80 10.83
C THR A 58 2.60 -0.95 9.75
N HIS A 59 2.60 0.38 9.90
CA HIS A 59 3.14 1.34 8.92
C HIS A 59 4.50 1.94 9.31
N GLN A 60 5.13 1.44 10.39
CA GLN A 60 6.42 1.97 10.88
C GLN A 60 6.41 3.49 11.13
N SER A 61 5.25 4.06 11.49
CA SER A 61 5.08 5.50 11.71
C SER A 61 5.15 5.89 13.18
N TYR A 62 5.20 7.20 13.43
CA TYR A 62 5.03 7.76 14.77
C TYR A 62 3.62 8.34 14.92
N PRO A 63 3.09 8.44 16.15
CA PRO A 63 1.82 9.11 16.41
C PRO A 63 1.82 10.55 15.90
N GLY A 64 0.70 11.02 15.34
CA GLY A 64 0.55 12.38 14.83
C GLY A 64 -0.74 12.55 14.03
N GLY A 65 -1.12 13.80 13.70
CA GLY A 65 -2.40 14.10 13.05
C GLY A 65 -2.56 13.47 11.67
N ILE A 66 -1.62 13.70 10.73
CA ILE A 66 -1.51 12.95 9.48
C ILE A 66 -0.22 12.16 9.55
N PRO A 67 -0.25 10.85 9.80
CA PRO A 67 0.96 10.06 10.02
C PRO A 67 1.80 10.00 8.75
N LEU A 68 3.14 9.94 8.90
CA LEU A 68 4.05 9.65 7.80
C LEU A 68 4.64 8.26 8.01
N PRO A 69 4.15 7.24 7.31
CA PRO A 69 4.74 5.92 7.27
C PRO A 69 6.22 5.99 6.90
N ASN A 70 7.05 5.16 7.52
CA ASN A 70 8.49 5.23 7.31
C ASN A 70 8.98 4.07 6.43
N TYR A 71 8.84 4.22 5.12
CA TYR A 71 9.25 3.21 4.14
C TYR A 71 10.76 2.94 4.13
N LYS A 72 11.60 3.94 4.49
CA LYS A 72 13.06 3.76 4.60
C LYS A 72 13.41 2.89 5.81
N ARG A 73 12.71 3.07 6.94
CA ARG A 73 12.86 2.22 8.12
C ARG A 73 12.39 0.80 7.84
N TYR A 74 11.25 0.65 7.13
CA TYR A 74 10.75 -0.65 6.72
C TYR A 74 11.76 -1.37 5.82
N TRP A 75 12.27 -0.68 4.79
CA TRP A 75 13.29 -1.21 3.89
C TRP A 75 14.50 -1.73 4.65
N ARG A 76 15.09 -0.90 5.50
CA ARG A 76 16.27 -1.26 6.28
C ARG A 76 16.03 -2.47 7.18
N ASN A 77 14.87 -2.53 7.84
CA ASN A 77 14.60 -3.56 8.86
C ASN A 77 14.12 -4.89 8.27
N PHE A 78 13.44 -4.87 7.11
CA PHE A 78 12.74 -6.03 6.58
C PHE A 78 13.13 -6.42 5.15
N ILE A 79 13.89 -5.59 4.42
CA ILE A 79 14.35 -5.92 3.08
C ILE A 79 15.88 -5.96 3.05
N ALA A 80 16.55 -4.86 3.30
CA ALA A 80 18.02 -4.81 3.24
C ALA A 80 18.70 -5.76 4.22
N SER A 81 18.16 -5.93 5.44
CA SER A 81 18.71 -6.86 6.42
C SER A 81 18.61 -8.32 5.97
N TYR A 82 17.54 -8.68 5.28
CA TYR A 82 17.36 -10.03 4.73
C TYR A 82 18.28 -10.28 3.53
N ASP A 83 18.39 -9.31 2.62
CA ASP A 83 19.27 -9.41 1.45
C ASP A 83 20.75 -9.49 1.84
N PHE A 84 21.17 -8.74 2.88
CA PHE A 84 22.57 -8.66 3.30
C PHE A 84 23.01 -9.81 4.21
N GLU A 85 22.17 -10.18 5.17
CA GLU A 85 22.60 -11.12 6.22
C GLU A 85 22.32 -12.58 5.90
N ARG A 86 21.54 -12.90 4.87
CA ARG A 86 21.10 -14.27 4.48
C ARG A 86 20.74 -15.20 5.66
N ARG A 87 20.96 -14.75 6.87
CA ARG A 87 20.69 -15.45 8.13
C ARG A 87 19.22 -15.43 8.55
N MET A 88 18.45 -14.48 8.02
CA MET A 88 17.05 -14.27 8.38
C MET A 88 16.06 -14.81 7.34
N GLY A 89 16.55 -15.49 6.30
CA GLY A 89 15.73 -16.00 5.20
C GLY A 89 15.74 -15.07 3.97
N GLU A 90 14.89 -15.39 3.00
CA GLU A 90 14.76 -14.61 1.77
C GLU A 90 13.68 -13.52 1.92
N VAL A 91 13.86 -12.39 1.21
CA VAL A 91 12.82 -11.36 1.12
C VAL A 91 11.65 -11.93 0.34
N SER A 92 10.48 -11.99 0.97
CA SER A 92 9.27 -12.48 0.32
C SER A 92 8.58 -11.40 -0.52
N ASP A 93 7.82 -11.82 -1.53
CA ASP A 93 7.03 -10.91 -2.36
C ASP A 93 5.98 -10.15 -1.56
N LEU A 94 5.45 -10.77 -0.51
CA LEU A 94 4.59 -10.12 0.47
C LEU A 94 5.28 -8.91 1.12
N MET A 95 6.55 -9.06 1.52
CA MET A 95 7.33 -7.96 2.12
C MET A 95 7.56 -6.81 1.13
N LEU A 96 7.81 -7.12 -0.14
CA LEU A 96 7.94 -6.12 -1.21
C LEU A 96 6.62 -5.36 -1.41
N GLY A 97 5.49 -6.06 -1.42
CA GLY A 97 4.17 -5.45 -1.49
C GLY A 97 3.87 -4.52 -0.31
N VAL A 98 4.19 -4.94 0.91
CA VAL A 98 4.06 -4.10 2.12
C VAL A 98 4.91 -2.84 2.02
N TRP A 99 6.13 -2.95 1.53
CA TRP A 99 6.96 -1.77 1.32
C TRP A 99 6.33 -0.79 0.32
N CYS A 100 5.77 -1.29 -0.78
CA CYS A 100 5.05 -0.45 -1.75
C CYS A 100 3.86 0.26 -1.12
N HIS A 101 3.05 -0.43 -0.30
CA HIS A 101 1.98 0.19 0.48
C HIS A 101 2.49 1.36 1.33
N ILE A 102 3.58 1.13 2.09
CA ILE A 102 4.14 2.14 2.98
C ILE A 102 4.71 3.33 2.20
N VAL A 103 5.32 3.12 1.02
CA VAL A 103 5.75 4.20 0.11
C VAL A 103 4.56 5.02 -0.37
N CYS A 104 3.49 4.34 -0.81
CA CYS A 104 2.27 4.98 -1.29
C CYS A 104 1.68 5.86 -0.19
N ASP A 105 1.42 5.32 0.97
CA ASP A 105 0.88 6.04 2.14
C ASP A 105 1.76 7.22 2.55
N HIS A 106 3.08 7.03 2.63
CA HIS A 106 4.01 8.10 2.93
C HIS A 106 3.88 9.26 1.94
N THR A 107 3.90 8.94 0.66
CA THR A 107 3.91 9.95 -0.41
C THR A 107 2.61 10.74 -0.41
N TYR A 108 1.47 10.08 -0.41
CA TYR A 108 0.18 10.78 -0.39
C TYR A 108 -0.03 11.59 0.90
N ASN A 109 0.38 11.08 2.05
CA ASN A 109 0.28 11.81 3.31
C ASN A 109 1.24 13.03 3.37
N LYS A 110 2.45 12.90 2.79
CA LYS A 110 3.38 14.03 2.61
C LYS A 110 2.76 15.14 1.77
N TYR A 111 2.16 14.78 0.63
CA TYR A 111 1.47 15.74 -0.23
C TYR A 111 0.23 16.33 0.45
N THR A 112 -0.54 15.52 1.19
CA THR A 112 -1.69 16.01 1.96
C THR A 112 -1.29 17.04 3.00
N ARG A 113 -0.22 16.80 3.76
CA ARG A 113 0.31 17.80 4.73
C ARG A 113 0.66 19.11 4.03
N ARG A 114 1.40 19.04 2.92
CA ARG A 114 1.78 20.22 2.13
C ARG A 114 0.57 20.96 1.59
N TYR A 115 -0.41 20.23 1.05
CA TYR A 115 -1.62 20.82 0.49
C TYR A 115 -2.45 21.55 1.56
N ILE A 116 -2.69 20.90 2.70
CA ILE A 116 -3.42 21.49 3.83
C ILE A 116 -2.72 22.78 4.31
N HIS A 117 -1.42 22.73 4.47
CA HIS A 117 -0.64 23.89 4.89
C HIS A 117 -0.67 25.04 3.85
N ALA A 118 -0.49 24.70 2.56
CA ALA A 118 -0.45 25.71 1.49
C ALA A 118 -1.81 26.40 1.23
N HIS A 119 -2.92 25.80 1.68
CA HIS A 119 -4.28 26.34 1.49
C HIS A 119 -4.93 26.74 2.81
N ASP A 120 -4.17 26.83 3.90
CA ASP A 120 -4.66 27.18 5.24
C ASP A 120 -5.90 26.37 5.69
N ILE A 121 -5.94 25.07 5.32
CA ILE A 121 -7.07 24.21 5.65
C ILE A 121 -6.97 23.75 7.11
N PRO A 122 -7.97 24.00 7.96
CA PRO A 122 -7.93 23.56 9.35
C PRO A 122 -7.84 22.03 9.47
N VAL A 123 -6.95 21.55 10.33
CA VAL A 123 -6.86 20.12 10.66
C VAL A 123 -8.02 19.75 11.60
N GLY A 124 -8.76 18.71 11.25
CA GLY A 124 -9.88 18.23 12.06
C GLY A 124 -10.73 17.17 11.35
N GLU A 125 -11.80 16.77 12.00
CA GLU A 125 -12.68 15.69 11.52
C GLU A 125 -13.29 16.01 10.14
N LYS A 126 -13.77 17.23 9.91
CA LYS A 126 -14.32 17.66 8.63
C LYS A 126 -13.31 17.51 7.48
N THR A 127 -12.05 17.90 7.72
CA THR A 127 -10.96 17.78 6.76
C THR A 127 -10.59 16.30 6.52
N ARG A 128 -10.61 15.49 7.59
CA ARG A 128 -10.40 14.05 7.50
C ARG A 128 -11.46 13.39 6.60
N ILE A 129 -12.73 13.71 6.80
CA ILE A 129 -13.85 13.16 6.00
C ILE A 129 -13.71 13.58 4.54
N ARG A 130 -13.57 14.89 4.24
CA ARG A 130 -13.43 15.41 2.88
C ARG A 130 -12.24 14.77 2.15
N LYS A 131 -11.10 14.68 2.83
CA LYS A 131 -9.93 14.01 2.29
C LYS A 131 -10.22 12.54 1.95
N GLN A 132 -10.86 11.80 2.85
CA GLN A 132 -11.17 10.38 2.61
C GLN A 132 -12.12 10.22 1.43
N THR A 133 -13.16 11.05 1.34
CA THR A 133 -14.06 11.06 0.18
C THR A 133 -13.31 11.30 -1.13
N ASP A 134 -12.36 12.24 -1.16
CA ASP A 134 -11.56 12.51 -2.36
C ASP A 134 -10.64 11.34 -2.74
N PHE A 135 -10.08 10.63 -1.75
CA PHE A 135 -9.32 9.41 -2.02
C PHE A 135 -10.19 8.28 -2.56
N ASP A 136 -11.42 8.15 -2.08
CA ASP A 136 -12.37 7.15 -2.59
C ASP A 136 -12.78 7.47 -4.03
N LEU A 137 -13.06 8.75 -4.34
CA LEU A 137 -13.32 9.22 -5.70
C LEU A 137 -12.12 8.96 -6.63
N TYR A 138 -10.92 9.31 -6.19
CA TYR A 138 -9.71 9.03 -6.95
C TYR A 138 -9.51 7.54 -7.19
N GLY A 139 -9.70 6.71 -6.16
CA GLY A 139 -9.60 5.27 -6.29
C GLY A 139 -10.57 4.70 -7.32
N ARG A 140 -11.81 5.22 -7.38
CA ARG A 140 -12.82 4.83 -8.38
C ARG A 140 -12.46 5.24 -9.81
N SER A 141 -11.62 6.25 -9.99
CA SER A 141 -11.11 6.65 -11.31
C SER A 141 -9.99 5.77 -11.84
N LEU A 142 -9.48 4.85 -11.01
CA LEU A 142 -8.38 3.97 -11.38
C LEU A 142 -8.88 2.57 -11.76
N THR A 143 -8.21 1.96 -12.73
CA THR A 143 -8.38 0.53 -13.03
C THR A 143 -7.56 -0.28 -12.04
N MET A 144 -8.21 -1.12 -11.24
CA MET A 144 -7.53 -1.95 -10.24
C MET A 144 -6.66 -3.04 -10.86
N GLY A 145 -7.03 -3.56 -12.04
CA GLY A 145 -6.31 -4.64 -12.71
C GLY A 145 -6.51 -6.00 -12.04
N ARG A 146 -5.42 -6.80 -11.96
CA ARG A 146 -5.44 -8.11 -11.31
C ARG A 146 -5.64 -7.97 -9.81
N LEU A 147 -6.52 -8.80 -9.24
CA LEU A 147 -6.71 -8.91 -7.79
C LEU A 147 -5.89 -10.09 -7.24
N PRO A 148 -5.40 -10.00 -5.99
CA PRO A 148 -4.70 -11.11 -5.34
C PRO A 148 -5.66 -12.28 -5.09
N ARG A 149 -5.12 -13.50 -5.13
CA ARG A 149 -5.85 -14.74 -4.83
C ARG A 149 -5.17 -15.47 -3.68
N LEU A 150 -5.94 -16.23 -2.92
CA LEU A 150 -5.35 -17.13 -1.93
C LEU A 150 -4.60 -18.27 -2.66
N THR A 151 -3.32 -18.37 -2.34
CA THR A 151 -2.45 -19.47 -2.77
C THR A 151 -1.76 -20.06 -1.56
N PRO A 152 -1.30 -21.33 -1.61
CA PRO A 152 -0.50 -21.91 -0.54
C PRO A 152 0.75 -21.07 -0.23
N GLU A 153 1.39 -20.50 -1.24
CA GLU A 153 2.57 -19.65 -1.15
C GLU A 153 2.25 -18.34 -0.42
N LEU A 154 1.13 -17.68 -0.75
CA LEU A 154 0.67 -16.49 -0.02
C LEU A 154 0.39 -16.81 1.45
N ALA A 155 -0.28 -17.92 1.75
CA ALA A 155 -0.56 -18.34 3.12
C ALA A 155 0.74 -18.60 3.90
N GLN A 156 1.71 -19.26 3.27
CA GLN A 156 3.03 -19.52 3.85
C GLN A 156 3.80 -18.21 4.12
N GLN A 157 3.87 -17.31 3.13
CA GLN A 157 4.52 -16.00 3.28
C GLN A 157 3.83 -15.16 4.38
N GLY A 158 2.49 -15.24 4.47
CA GLY A 158 1.72 -14.59 5.53
C GLY A 158 2.06 -15.12 6.92
N ALA A 159 2.11 -16.45 7.08
CA ALA A 159 2.48 -17.08 8.35
C ALA A 159 3.90 -16.71 8.78
N ALA A 160 4.83 -16.62 7.82
CA ALA A 160 6.25 -16.30 8.04
C ALA A 160 6.54 -14.78 8.05
N TYR A 161 5.52 -13.89 7.90
CA TYR A 161 5.75 -12.45 7.82
C TYR A 161 6.42 -11.91 9.10
N PRO A 162 7.59 -11.26 8.99
CA PRO A 162 8.48 -11.04 10.14
C PRO A 162 7.96 -10.01 11.15
N GLN A 163 7.06 -9.12 10.74
CA GLN A 163 6.53 -8.10 11.64
C GLN A 163 5.40 -8.63 12.54
N TYR A 164 4.58 -9.53 12.00
CA TYR A 164 3.52 -10.26 12.70
C TYR A 164 2.98 -11.39 11.83
N CYS A 165 2.73 -12.54 12.42
CA CYS A 165 2.10 -13.66 11.70
C CYS A 165 0.73 -13.25 11.14
N VAL A 166 0.47 -13.54 9.87
CA VAL A 166 -0.83 -13.33 9.21
C VAL A 166 -1.54 -14.67 9.11
N ARG A 167 -2.75 -14.76 9.63
CA ARG A 167 -3.54 -15.99 9.56
C ARG A 167 -4.27 -16.08 8.23
N GLU A 168 -4.37 -17.29 7.69
CA GLU A 168 -5.09 -17.54 6.43
C GLU A 168 -6.54 -17.05 6.49
N ALA A 169 -7.22 -17.20 7.64
CA ALA A 169 -8.57 -16.69 7.83
C ALA A 169 -8.65 -15.15 7.63
N ASP A 170 -7.64 -14.41 8.07
CA ASP A 170 -7.57 -12.95 7.88
C ASP A 170 -7.23 -12.59 6.43
N ILE A 171 -6.43 -13.42 5.74
CA ILE A 171 -6.19 -13.28 4.29
C ILE A 171 -7.52 -13.47 3.55
N CYS A 172 -8.25 -14.54 3.82
CA CYS A 172 -9.55 -14.80 3.20
C CYS A 172 -10.55 -13.65 3.45
N ALA A 173 -10.61 -13.12 4.66
CA ALA A 173 -11.48 -12.01 4.99
C ALA A 173 -11.09 -10.73 4.22
N ALA A 174 -9.80 -10.43 4.14
CA ALA A 174 -9.29 -9.29 3.38
C ALA A 174 -9.55 -9.42 1.87
N LEU A 175 -9.38 -10.62 1.29
CA LEU A 175 -9.68 -10.87 -0.13
C LEU A 175 -11.15 -10.61 -0.47
N LYS A 176 -12.08 -10.97 0.40
CA LYS A 176 -13.51 -10.64 0.23
C LYS A 176 -13.74 -9.13 0.18
N VAL A 177 -13.10 -8.39 1.08
CA VAL A 177 -13.18 -6.92 1.08
C VAL A 177 -12.59 -6.33 -0.21
N ILE A 178 -11.48 -6.89 -0.72
CA ILE A 178 -10.89 -6.48 -2.00
C ILE A 178 -11.86 -6.70 -3.14
N ASP A 179 -12.52 -7.86 -3.19
CA ASP A 179 -13.52 -8.18 -4.22
C ASP A 179 -14.71 -7.20 -4.17
N GLU A 180 -15.23 -6.89 -2.98
CA GLU A 180 -16.31 -5.92 -2.77
C GLU A 180 -15.90 -4.50 -3.25
N ILE A 181 -14.67 -4.07 -2.93
CA ILE A 181 -14.12 -2.80 -3.39
C ILE A 181 -14.00 -2.80 -4.91
N ALA A 182 -13.52 -3.89 -5.53
CA ALA A 182 -13.36 -3.98 -6.98
C ALA A 182 -14.71 -3.93 -7.71
N GLN A 183 -15.74 -4.62 -7.20
CA GLN A 183 -17.10 -4.56 -7.73
C GLN A 183 -17.67 -3.14 -7.63
N THR A 184 -17.50 -2.49 -6.47
CA THR A 184 -17.93 -1.11 -6.26
C THR A 184 -17.20 -0.15 -7.21
N ASN A 185 -15.89 -0.34 -7.39
CA ASN A 185 -15.08 0.45 -8.33
C ASN A 185 -15.58 0.32 -9.76
N LEU A 186 -15.88 -0.91 -10.20
CA LEU A 186 -16.39 -1.18 -11.55
C LEU A 186 -17.78 -0.55 -11.77
N ALA A 187 -18.67 -0.66 -10.78
CA ALA A 187 -20.03 -0.14 -10.86
C ALA A 187 -20.10 1.39 -10.80
N ALA A 188 -19.17 2.03 -10.08
CA ALA A 188 -19.14 3.48 -9.84
C ALA A 188 -17.89 4.14 -10.46
N HIS A 189 -17.35 3.57 -11.55
CA HIS A 189 -16.18 4.12 -12.22
C HIS A 189 -16.46 5.52 -12.80
N GLU A 190 -15.57 6.46 -12.52
CA GLU A 190 -15.67 7.83 -13.01
C GLU A 190 -14.28 8.34 -13.43
N GLU A 191 -14.06 8.54 -14.72
CA GLU A 191 -12.75 8.94 -15.26
C GLU A 191 -12.27 10.32 -14.81
N SER A 192 -13.19 11.21 -14.48
CA SER A 192 -12.90 12.62 -14.12
C SER A 192 -13.71 13.05 -12.91
N PRO A 193 -13.45 12.53 -11.71
CA PRO A 193 -14.23 12.84 -10.53
C PRO A 193 -14.07 14.30 -10.08
N HIS A 194 -15.15 14.85 -9.54
CA HIS A 194 -15.14 16.14 -8.87
C HIS A 194 -14.72 15.98 -7.41
N TYR A 195 -13.55 16.48 -7.07
CA TYR A 195 -13.00 16.43 -5.71
C TYR A 195 -13.57 17.54 -4.82
N ASN A 196 -13.73 17.25 -3.52
CA ASN A 196 -14.29 18.16 -2.52
C ASN A 196 -13.26 19.11 -1.90
N MET A 197 -12.00 18.72 -1.88
CA MET A 197 -10.91 19.45 -1.22
C MET A 197 -9.60 19.35 -2.01
N LEU A 198 -9.17 18.15 -2.33
CA LEU A 198 -7.98 17.90 -3.13
C LEU A 198 -8.31 18.16 -4.62
N ASN A 199 -7.33 18.02 -5.50
CA ASN A 199 -7.54 18.24 -6.93
C ASN A 199 -6.77 17.24 -7.80
N LYS A 200 -7.07 17.23 -9.10
CA LYS A 200 -6.43 16.32 -10.06
C LYS A 200 -4.90 16.44 -10.06
N LYS A 201 -4.37 17.67 -9.94
CA LYS A 201 -2.91 17.91 -9.89
C LYS A 201 -2.29 17.29 -8.65
N PHE A 202 -2.96 17.37 -7.49
CA PHE A 202 -2.52 16.70 -6.27
C PHE A 202 -2.35 15.20 -6.50
N PHE A 203 -3.39 14.54 -6.99
CA PHE A 203 -3.38 13.09 -7.20
C PHE A 203 -2.35 12.67 -8.24
N SER A 204 -2.29 13.34 -9.41
CA SER A 204 -1.33 13.00 -10.45
C SER A 204 0.12 13.16 -10.00
N THR A 205 0.42 14.21 -9.23
CA THR A 205 1.77 14.46 -8.72
C THR A 205 2.17 13.44 -7.65
N ALA A 206 1.28 13.17 -6.70
CA ALA A 206 1.55 12.18 -5.65
C ALA A 206 1.68 10.76 -6.23
N ALA A 207 0.82 10.40 -7.19
CA ALA A 207 0.88 9.12 -7.88
C ALA A 207 2.18 8.93 -8.65
N ALA A 208 2.62 9.95 -9.39
CA ALA A 208 3.87 9.89 -10.16
C ALA A 208 5.09 9.72 -9.23
N GLU A 209 5.16 10.46 -8.11
CA GLU A 209 6.26 10.31 -7.15
C GLU A 209 6.22 8.95 -6.47
N ALA A 210 5.06 8.48 -6.02
CA ALA A 210 4.92 7.17 -5.39
C ALA A 210 5.38 6.06 -6.35
N HIS A 211 4.90 6.09 -7.58
CA HIS A 211 5.27 5.13 -8.63
C HIS A 211 6.78 5.13 -8.88
N TRP A 212 7.39 6.31 -9.05
CA TRP A 212 8.82 6.45 -9.29
C TRP A 212 9.66 5.89 -8.14
N VAL A 213 9.29 6.19 -6.89
CA VAL A 213 10.01 5.68 -5.69
C VAL A 213 9.91 4.16 -5.62
N MET A 214 8.72 3.59 -5.85
CA MET A 214 8.51 2.15 -5.81
C MET A 214 9.26 1.45 -6.95
N LEU A 215 9.13 1.93 -8.17
CA LEU A 215 9.81 1.37 -9.34
C LEU A 215 11.33 1.34 -9.13
N ARG A 216 11.91 2.48 -8.76
CA ARG A 216 13.35 2.62 -8.57
C ARG A 216 13.86 1.78 -7.39
N GLY A 217 13.10 1.71 -6.30
CA GLY A 217 13.49 0.89 -5.14
C GLY A 217 13.49 -0.60 -5.46
N LEU A 218 12.50 -1.09 -6.18
CA LEU A 218 12.41 -2.50 -6.53
C LEU A 218 13.43 -2.90 -7.61
N THR A 219 13.56 -2.11 -8.70
CA THR A 219 14.51 -2.42 -9.78
C THR A 219 15.97 -2.24 -9.36
N GLY A 220 16.28 -1.25 -8.50
CA GLY A 220 17.63 -1.02 -7.97
C GLY A 220 18.07 -1.96 -6.85
N ARG A 221 17.18 -2.83 -6.35
CA ARG A 221 17.47 -3.74 -5.24
C ARG A 221 18.68 -4.64 -5.52
N HIS A 222 18.81 -5.13 -6.75
CA HIS A 222 19.90 -6.01 -7.16
C HIS A 222 21.23 -5.29 -7.40
N GLU A 223 21.21 -3.99 -7.64
CA GLU A 223 22.44 -3.20 -7.83
C GLU A 223 23.19 -2.95 -6.52
N ILE A 224 22.47 -2.92 -5.39
CA ILE A 224 23.06 -2.64 -4.06
C ILE A 224 23.76 -3.88 -3.47
N VAL A 225 23.41 -5.09 -3.93
CA VAL A 225 23.98 -6.35 -3.43
C VAL A 225 25.30 -6.71 -4.14
N THR A 226 25.64 -6.05 -5.25
CA THR A 226 26.83 -6.33 -6.08
C THR A 226 27.95 -5.30 -5.93
N THR A 227 27.77 -4.28 -5.11
CA THR A 227 28.81 -3.30 -4.73
C THR A 227 29.14 -3.40 -3.24
#